data_5352f0770ad480f73d5f5a22b08bc738
#
_entry.id   5352f0770ad480f73d5f5a22b08bc738
#
_cell.length_a   1.000
_cell.length_b   1.000
_cell.length_c   1.000
_cell.angle_alpha   90.00
_cell.angle_beta   90.00
_cell.angle_gamma   90.00
#
_symmetry.space_group_name_H-M   'P 1'
#
loop_
_entity.id
_entity.type
_entity.pdbx_description
1 polymer ?
#
loop_
_entity_poly.entity_id
_entity_poly.type
_entity_poly.pdbx_seq_one_letter_code
_entity_poly.pdbx_strand_id
1 'polypeptide(L)' 'KKVIGIIDYKAGNGPSVLSAVTHLGYRAELVNRPERLLEMSHIIMPGVGSAGA' A
#
# COMPACT_ATOMS: atom_id res chain seq x y z
N LYS A 1 7.13 -13.39 -8.45
CA LYS A 1 7.62 -12.15 -7.88
C LYS A 1 6.61 -11.58 -6.93
N LYS A 2 7.11 -10.90 -5.91
CA LYS A 2 6.25 -10.34 -4.89
C LYS A 2 6.06 -8.86 -5.10
N VAL A 3 4.83 -8.44 -5.12
CA VAL A 3 4.50 -7.03 -5.25
C VAL A 3 3.61 -6.65 -4.08
N ILE A 4 3.95 -5.57 -3.43
CA ILE A 4 3.21 -5.08 -2.28
C ILE A 4 2.25 -4.01 -2.76
N GLY A 5 0.96 -4.22 -2.51
CA GLY A 5 -0.05 -3.25 -2.86
C GLY A 5 -0.31 -2.31 -1.70
N ILE A 6 -0.20 -1.02 -1.95
CA ILE A 6 -0.45 -0.01 -0.93
C ILE A 6 -1.76 0.67 -1.26
N ILE A 7 -2.75 0.47 -0.42
CA ILE A 7 -4.07 1.02 -0.67
C ILE A 7 -4.07 2.50 -0.32
N ASP A 8 -4.43 3.32 -1.29
CA ASP A 8 -4.44 4.76 -1.11
C ASP A 8 -5.71 5.33 -1.72
N TYR A 9 -6.80 5.17 -0.99
CA TYR A 9 -8.08 5.65 -1.51
C TYR A 9 -8.20 7.16 -1.38
N LYS A 10 -7.84 7.71 -0.26
CA LYS A 10 -7.90 9.16 -0.11
C LYS A 10 -7.13 9.68 1.10
N ALA A 11 -6.39 8.87 1.75
CA ALA A 11 -5.68 9.32 2.93
C ALA A 11 -4.47 10.16 2.61
N GLY A 12 -3.93 10.02 1.41
CA GLY A 12 -2.75 10.77 1.04
C GLY A 12 -1.46 10.26 1.65
N ASN A 13 -1.52 9.18 2.39
CA ASN A 13 -0.34 8.59 3.01
C ASN A 13 0.33 7.54 2.14
N GLY A 14 -0.33 7.14 1.07
CA GLY A 14 0.20 6.09 0.21
C GLY A 14 1.58 6.38 -0.34
N PRO A 15 1.81 7.58 -0.89
CA PRO A 15 3.13 7.87 -1.47
C PRO A 15 4.26 7.77 -0.46
N SER A 16 4.02 8.17 0.78
CA SER A 16 5.04 8.06 1.82
C SER A 16 5.37 6.60 2.11
N VAL A 17 4.34 5.77 2.22
CA VAL A 17 4.54 4.36 2.48
C VAL A 17 5.21 3.70 1.28
N LEU A 18 4.79 4.07 0.08
CA LEU A 18 5.41 3.53 -1.13
C LEU A 18 6.90 3.83 -1.15
N SER A 19 7.26 5.05 -0.83
CA SER A 19 8.66 5.44 -0.80
C SER A 19 9.43 4.63 0.23
N ALA A 20 8.86 4.45 1.41
CA ALA A 20 9.54 3.69 2.46
C ALA A 20 9.73 2.23 2.06
N VAL A 21 8.71 1.63 1.47
CA VAL A 21 8.78 0.22 1.09
C VAL A 21 9.79 0.01 -0.03
N THR A 22 9.78 0.89 -1.03
CA THR A 22 10.73 0.76 -2.13
C THR A 22 12.15 1.02 -1.65
N HIS A 23 12.31 1.90 -0.68
CA HIS A 23 13.63 2.17 -0.13
C HIS A 23 14.20 0.94 0.55
N LEU A 24 13.33 0.09 1.09
CA LEU A 24 13.77 -1.15 1.72
C LEU A 24 14.13 -2.23 0.71
N GLY A 25 13.89 -1.98 -0.55
CA GLY A 25 14.24 -2.94 -1.58
C GLY A 25 13.08 -3.79 -2.06
N TYR A 26 11.88 -3.48 -1.65
CA TYR A 26 10.71 -4.23 -2.08
C TYR A 26 10.04 -3.57 -3.26
N ARG A 27 9.35 -4.39 -4.04
CA ARG A 27 8.55 -3.88 -5.14
C ARG A 27 7.15 -3.55 -4.64
N ALA A 28 6.72 -2.32 -4.85
CA ALA A 28 5.43 -1.88 -4.35
C ALA A 28 4.78 -0.95 -5.36
N GLU A 29 3.46 -0.84 -5.25
CA GLU A 29 2.74 0.12 -6.08
C GLU A 29 1.50 0.59 -5.34
N LEU A 30 1.06 1.79 -5.67
CA LEU A 30 -0.15 2.34 -5.11
C LEU A 30 -1.36 1.73 -5.80
N VAL A 31 -2.34 1.35 -5.00
CA VAL A 31 -3.55 0.70 -5.50
C VAL A 31 -4.75 1.50 -5.05
N ASN A 32 -5.58 1.91 -6.00
CA ASN A 32 -6.82 2.59 -5.68
C ASN A 32 -8.03 1.85 -6.22
N ARG A 33 -7.84 0.61 -6.62
CA ARG A 33 -8.93 -0.22 -7.12
C ARG A 33 -8.88 -1.59 -6.46
N PRO A 34 -10.00 -2.11 -6.02
CA PRO A 34 -9.98 -3.41 -5.35
C PRO A 34 -9.53 -4.56 -6.24
N GLU A 35 -9.81 -4.49 -7.52
CA GLU A 35 -9.44 -5.62 -8.39
C GLU A 35 -7.93 -5.75 -8.53
N ARG A 36 -7.18 -4.68 -8.31
CA ARG A 36 -5.72 -4.77 -8.35
C ARG A 36 -5.17 -5.57 -7.19
N LEU A 37 -5.91 -5.62 -6.11
CA LEU A 37 -5.43 -6.29 -4.90
C LEU A 37 -5.26 -7.79 -5.12
N LEU A 38 -5.99 -8.35 -6.07
CA LEU A 38 -5.90 -9.78 -6.34
C LEU A 38 -4.54 -10.17 -6.91
N GLU A 39 -3.81 -9.20 -7.44
CA GLU A 39 -2.51 -9.46 -8.03
C GLU A 39 -1.36 -9.18 -7.07
N MET A 40 -1.67 -8.76 -5.87
CA MET A 40 -0.64 -8.37 -4.93
C MET A 40 -0.31 -9.51 -3.98
N SER A 41 0.97 -9.62 -3.65
CA SER A 41 1.40 -10.62 -2.68
C SER A 41 1.07 -10.19 -1.26
N HIS A 42 1.22 -8.91 -1.01
CA HIS A 42 0.93 -8.34 0.30
C HIS A 42 0.20 -7.03 0.12
N ILE A 43 -0.55 -6.65 1.13
CA ILE A 43 -1.35 -5.44 1.08
C ILE A 43 -1.09 -4.61 2.32
N ILE A 44 -0.85 -3.33 2.11
CA ILE A 44 -0.67 -2.38 3.21
C ILE A 44 -1.79 -1.36 3.13
N MET A 45 -2.45 -1.13 4.25
CA MET A 45 -3.54 -0.16 4.33
C MET A 45 -3.17 0.94 5.32
N PRO A 46 -2.43 1.95 4.86
CA PRO A 46 -2.03 3.02 5.76
C PRO A 46 -3.22 3.82 6.24
N GLY A 47 -3.19 4.17 7.50
CA GLY A 47 -4.18 5.07 8.03
C GLY A 47 -5.46 4.44 8.52
N VAL A 48 -5.59 3.13 8.45
CA VAL A 48 -6.84 2.51 8.88
C VAL A 48 -6.86 2.17 10.36
N GLY A 49 -5.73 2.02 10.97
CA GLY A 49 -5.70 1.60 12.36
C GLY A 49 -5.90 2.72 13.34
N SER A 50 -5.74 3.93 12.90
CA SER A 50 -5.82 5.06 13.80
C SER A 50 -7.22 5.24 14.39
N ALA A 51 -8.20 4.75 13.70
CA ALA A 51 -9.57 4.92 14.17
C ALA A 51 -9.80 4.24 15.51
N GLY A 52 -9.05 3.22 15.79
CA GLY A 52 -9.23 2.50 17.02
C GLY A 52 -8.67 3.19 18.25
N ALA A 53 -7.89 4.19 17.99
CA ALA A 53 -7.24 4.90 19.10
C ALA A 53 -8.24 5.66 19.95
#